data_10f066daecc587bdef6206a5ee3e6b03
#
_entry.id   10f066daecc587bdef6206a5ee3e6b03
#
_cell.length_a   1.000
_cell.length_b   1.000
_cell.length_c   1.000
_cell.angle_alpha   90.00
_cell.angle_beta   90.00
_cell.angle_gamma   90.00
#
_symmetry.space_group_name_H-M   'P 1'
#
loop_
_entity.id
_entity.type
_entity.pdbx_description
1 polymer ?
#
loop_
_entity_poly.entity_id
_entity_poly.type
_entity_poly.pdbx_seq_one_letter_code
_entity_poly.pdbx_strand_id
1 'polypeptide(L)'
;TKGSVEMARIARIKAEGEAFYHVVSRIANKAFLLNNDEKKRVFVNMMHRAADFSGVDVITYVVMDNHFHLCVKIPEREGEVPESEILRRVGVLYGKDRRDALERRLAGCREEGDDAAADAELARLRSRMGDLSEFMKTFKQRVSMWFNANYGHEGTLWGGRFKSVLVEDGRYLRNLVAYIHGNPIRAKLVTRAAEYEWSAPGAAARGDTRVLKGLSLLGTIGDGRDFATRDRRFVTGMIIGSKGFVIGMSGRHASCFGDIVVRVKPYIMGIVKTYATHGQRSMSADAA
;
A
#
# COMPACT_ATOMS: atom_id res chain seq x y z
N THR A 1 17.98 14.97 34.57
CA THR A 1 17.65 15.35 33.19
C THR A 1 18.06 14.25 32.25
N LYS A 2 17.10 13.40 31.85
CA LYS A 2 17.32 12.40 30.79
C LYS A 2 17.34 13.14 29.46
N GLY A 3 18.52 13.30 28.86
CA GLY A 3 18.65 13.83 27.52
C GLY A 3 17.91 12.92 26.52
N SER A 4 16.87 13.41 25.91
CA SER A 4 16.20 12.76 24.78
C SER A 4 17.20 12.80 23.61
N VAL A 5 17.77 11.66 23.28
CA VAL A 5 18.51 11.50 22.02
C VAL A 5 17.48 11.63 20.90
N GLU A 6 17.47 12.77 20.25
CA GLU A 6 16.67 13.01 19.06
C GLU A 6 17.22 12.09 17.94
N MET A 7 16.58 10.93 17.77
CA MET A 7 16.97 10.02 16.69
C MET A 7 16.73 10.71 15.36
N ALA A 8 17.81 11.02 14.65
CA ALA A 8 17.78 11.59 13.33
C ALA A 8 16.83 10.80 12.42
N ARG A 9 15.95 11.51 11.72
CA ARG A 9 14.96 10.90 10.82
C ARG A 9 15.70 10.29 9.64
N ILE A 10 15.76 8.96 9.58
CA ILE A 10 16.32 8.24 8.43
C ILE A 10 15.51 8.61 7.18
N ALA A 11 16.20 9.11 6.16
CA ALA A 11 15.62 9.39 4.86
C ALA A 11 15.14 8.07 4.21
N ARG A 12 14.06 8.15 3.42
CA ARG A 12 13.62 6.99 2.64
C ARG A 12 14.58 6.77 1.48
N ILE A 13 14.85 5.51 1.19
CA ILE A 13 15.58 5.12 -0.01
C ILE A 13 14.63 5.39 -1.19
N LYS A 14 15.04 6.29 -2.07
CA LYS A 14 14.42 6.51 -3.38
C LYS A 14 15.34 5.85 -4.40
N ALA A 15 14.77 4.94 -5.20
CA ALA A 15 15.52 4.38 -6.34
C ALA A 15 15.52 5.39 -7.48
N GLU A 16 16.56 5.33 -8.28
CA GLU A 16 16.61 5.94 -9.61
C GLU A 16 15.89 4.99 -10.57
N GLY A 17 14.96 5.52 -11.39
CA GLY A 17 14.16 4.72 -12.32
C GLY A 17 12.98 3.98 -11.68
N GLU A 18 12.55 2.91 -12.35
CA GLU A 18 11.45 2.06 -11.91
C GLU A 18 11.76 1.34 -10.59
N ALA A 19 10.82 1.33 -9.66
CA ALA A 19 11.04 0.70 -8.37
C ALA A 19 9.77 0.16 -7.72
N PHE A 20 9.90 -0.98 -7.05
CA PHE A 20 8.85 -1.59 -6.24
C PHE A 20 9.06 -1.28 -4.76
N TYR A 21 7.96 -0.99 -4.06
CA TYR A 21 8.00 -0.72 -2.63
C TYR A 21 6.92 -1.51 -1.89
N HIS A 22 7.34 -2.15 -0.81
CA HIS A 22 6.41 -2.61 0.21
C HIS A 22 6.12 -1.45 1.16
N VAL A 23 4.86 -1.08 1.28
CA VAL A 23 4.40 0.01 2.13
C VAL A 23 3.47 -0.52 3.21
N VAL A 24 3.69 -0.07 4.44
CA VAL A 24 2.83 -0.39 5.59
C VAL A 24 2.53 0.88 6.38
N SER A 25 1.29 1.03 6.80
CA SER A 25 0.91 2.07 7.77
C SER A 25 -0.15 1.53 8.74
N ARG A 26 -0.12 2.04 9.96
CA ARG A 26 -1.05 1.66 11.03
C ARG A 26 -1.88 2.83 11.51
N ILE A 27 -3.06 2.49 11.98
CA ILE A 27 -3.90 3.41 12.74
C ILE A 27 -3.24 3.71 14.09
N ALA A 28 -3.43 4.94 14.58
CA ALA A 28 -2.94 5.37 15.88
C ALA A 28 -3.45 4.44 16.98
N ASN A 29 -2.61 4.20 17.99
CA ASN A 29 -2.90 3.32 19.13
C ASN A 29 -3.33 1.90 18.73
N LYS A 30 -3.07 1.48 17.48
CA LYS A 30 -3.53 0.20 16.91
C LYS A 30 -5.05 0.03 16.93
N ALA A 31 -5.80 1.13 16.98
CA ALA A 31 -7.26 1.11 17.03
C ALA A 31 -7.86 0.47 15.78
N PHE A 32 -8.94 -0.29 15.94
CA PHE A 32 -9.63 -1.01 14.86
C PHE A 32 -10.65 -0.07 14.19
N LEU A 33 -10.17 1.01 13.56
CA LEU A 33 -11.05 2.03 12.96
C LEU A 33 -11.57 1.67 11.57
N LEU A 34 -10.86 0.78 10.84
CA LEU A 34 -11.27 0.29 9.53
C LEU A 34 -12.09 -1.02 9.67
N ASN A 35 -13.04 -1.06 10.58
CA ASN A 35 -13.69 -2.26 11.08
C ASN A 35 -15.02 -2.61 10.40
N ASN A 36 -15.39 -1.91 9.33
CA ASN A 36 -16.59 -2.23 8.54
C ASN A 36 -16.34 -2.07 7.04
N ASP A 37 -17.26 -2.58 6.25
CA ASP A 37 -17.15 -2.66 4.80
C ASP A 37 -17.18 -1.29 4.12
N GLU A 38 -17.99 -0.36 4.65
CA GLU A 38 -18.04 1.01 4.12
C GLU A 38 -16.70 1.70 4.21
N LYS A 39 -16.06 1.67 5.38
CA LYS A 39 -14.76 2.30 5.62
C LYS A 39 -13.67 1.71 4.73
N LYS A 40 -13.66 0.38 4.60
CA LYS A 40 -12.70 -0.31 3.72
C LYS A 40 -12.96 -0.03 2.25
N ARG A 41 -14.23 0.04 1.82
CA ARG A 41 -14.59 0.41 0.44
C ARG A 41 -14.12 1.81 0.09
N VAL A 42 -14.38 2.79 0.95
CA VAL A 42 -13.91 4.16 0.75
C VAL A 42 -12.39 4.23 0.75
N PHE A 43 -11.74 3.50 1.67
CA PHE A 43 -10.28 3.39 1.73
C PHE A 43 -9.70 2.88 0.40
N VAL A 44 -10.19 1.75 -0.11
CA VAL A 44 -9.71 1.15 -1.37
C VAL A 44 -9.95 2.10 -2.55
N ASN A 45 -11.11 2.74 -2.63
CA ASN A 45 -11.41 3.70 -3.70
C ASN A 45 -10.48 4.92 -3.64
N MET A 46 -10.22 5.47 -2.44
CA MET A 46 -9.28 6.59 -2.28
C MET A 46 -7.85 6.19 -2.63
N MET A 47 -7.45 4.96 -2.29
CA MET A 47 -6.14 4.42 -2.67
C MET A 47 -5.96 4.42 -4.19
N HIS A 48 -6.91 3.86 -4.93
CA HIS A 48 -6.82 3.80 -6.40
C HIS A 48 -6.86 5.20 -7.04
N ARG A 49 -7.71 6.11 -6.55
CA ARG A 49 -7.76 7.50 -7.04
C ARG A 49 -6.46 8.26 -6.77
N ALA A 50 -5.87 8.08 -5.60
CA ALA A 50 -4.58 8.69 -5.27
C ALA A 50 -3.44 8.09 -6.09
N ALA A 51 -3.47 6.78 -6.36
CA ALA A 51 -2.51 6.08 -7.19
C ALA A 51 -2.57 6.57 -8.64
N ASP A 52 -3.78 6.69 -9.23
CA ASP A 52 -3.98 7.24 -10.56
C ASP A 52 -3.44 8.68 -10.64
N PHE A 53 -3.81 9.55 -9.71
CA PHE A 53 -3.29 10.92 -9.66
C PHE A 53 -1.77 10.97 -9.61
N SER A 54 -1.17 10.15 -8.78
CA SER A 54 0.28 10.13 -8.58
C SER A 54 1.04 9.38 -9.68
N GLY A 55 0.36 8.68 -10.59
CA GLY A 55 1.00 7.81 -11.58
C GLY A 55 1.74 6.65 -10.92
N VAL A 56 1.18 6.08 -9.86
CA VAL A 56 1.73 4.95 -9.11
C VAL A 56 0.90 3.71 -9.40
N ASP A 57 1.56 2.61 -9.76
CA ASP A 57 0.87 1.33 -9.93
C ASP A 57 0.69 0.62 -8.59
N VAL A 58 -0.54 0.34 -8.20
CA VAL A 58 -0.82 -0.55 -7.06
C VAL A 58 -0.76 -1.99 -7.55
N ILE A 59 0.28 -2.70 -7.17
CA ILE A 59 0.51 -4.09 -7.59
C ILE A 59 -0.40 -5.04 -6.81
N THR A 60 -0.43 -4.87 -5.49
CA THR A 60 -1.34 -5.60 -4.61
C THR A 60 -1.53 -4.86 -3.30
N TYR A 61 -2.59 -5.23 -2.57
CA TYR A 61 -2.91 -4.67 -1.27
C TYR A 61 -3.68 -5.63 -0.37
N VAL A 62 -3.68 -5.31 0.91
CA VAL A 62 -4.62 -5.82 1.91
C VAL A 62 -4.94 -4.73 2.92
N VAL A 63 -6.22 -4.53 3.22
CA VAL A 63 -6.72 -3.57 4.20
C VAL A 63 -7.26 -4.33 5.40
N MET A 64 -6.52 -4.31 6.51
CA MET A 64 -6.93 -4.88 7.79
C MET A 64 -7.63 -3.80 8.63
N ASP A 65 -8.25 -4.18 9.74
CA ASP A 65 -9.04 -3.25 10.57
C ASP A 65 -8.22 -2.12 11.19
N ASN A 66 -6.91 -2.32 11.41
CA ASN A 66 -6.04 -1.34 12.07
C ASN A 66 -4.74 -1.04 11.32
N HIS A 67 -4.52 -1.64 10.16
CA HIS A 67 -3.34 -1.39 9.32
C HIS A 67 -3.61 -1.86 7.89
N PHE A 68 -2.71 -1.50 6.99
CA PHE A 68 -2.73 -1.99 5.62
C PHE A 68 -1.32 -2.27 5.11
N HIS A 69 -1.25 -3.14 4.11
CA HIS A 69 -0.06 -3.37 3.32
C HIS A 69 -0.35 -3.06 1.85
N LEU A 70 0.59 -2.40 1.20
CA LEU A 70 0.58 -2.18 -0.24
C LEU A 70 1.91 -2.70 -0.81
N CYS A 71 1.85 -3.30 -1.99
CA CYS A 71 2.98 -3.37 -2.90
C CYS A 71 2.68 -2.40 -4.04
N VAL A 72 3.54 -1.43 -4.23
CA VAL A 72 3.39 -0.41 -5.28
C VAL A 72 4.63 -0.37 -6.15
N LYS A 73 4.43 -0.04 -7.43
CA LYS A 73 5.47 0.25 -8.39
C LYS A 73 5.46 1.74 -8.69
N ILE A 74 6.59 2.38 -8.55
CA ILE A 74 6.83 3.72 -9.07
C ILE A 74 7.43 3.53 -10.46
N PRO A 75 6.72 3.86 -11.54
CA PRO A 75 7.27 3.72 -12.88
C PRO A 75 8.39 4.73 -13.12
N GLU A 76 9.28 4.39 -14.02
CA GLU A 76 10.25 5.34 -14.54
C GLU A 76 9.53 6.50 -15.24
N ARG A 77 10.05 7.71 -15.07
CA ARG A 77 9.49 8.89 -15.72
C ARG A 77 10.08 9.03 -17.12
N GLU A 78 9.27 8.78 -18.11
CA GLU A 78 9.58 9.11 -19.51
C GLU A 78 9.02 10.51 -19.84
N GLY A 79 9.86 11.53 -19.72
CA GLY A 79 9.47 12.90 -20.06
C GLY A 79 8.52 13.59 -19.07
N GLU A 80 7.96 14.71 -19.48
CA GLU A 80 6.99 15.46 -18.69
C GLU A 80 5.56 14.96 -18.90
N VAL A 81 4.80 14.93 -17.81
CA VAL A 81 3.36 14.60 -17.87
C VAL A 81 2.63 15.72 -18.62
N PRO A 82 1.94 15.42 -19.74
CA PRO A 82 1.19 16.43 -20.50
C PRO A 82 0.10 17.10 -19.67
N GLU A 83 -0.25 18.35 -20.01
CA GLU A 83 -1.30 19.09 -19.33
C GLU A 83 -2.65 18.36 -19.35
N SER A 84 -3.04 17.79 -20.48
CA SER A 84 -4.28 17.02 -20.61
C SER A 84 -4.34 15.85 -19.62
N GLU A 85 -3.21 15.17 -19.40
CA GLU A 85 -3.13 14.09 -18.44
C GLU A 85 -3.14 14.61 -16.99
N ILE A 86 -2.55 15.77 -16.72
CA ILE A 86 -2.64 16.43 -15.40
C ILE A 86 -4.11 16.77 -15.10
N LEU A 87 -4.82 17.38 -16.03
CA LEU A 87 -6.24 17.70 -15.90
C LEU A 87 -7.08 16.44 -15.65
N ARG A 88 -6.85 15.36 -16.42
CA ARG A 88 -7.52 14.08 -16.21
C ARG A 88 -7.30 13.56 -14.80
N ARG A 89 -6.05 13.51 -14.34
CA ARG A 89 -5.65 13.01 -13.00
C ARG A 89 -6.23 13.86 -11.87
N VAL A 90 -6.25 15.19 -12.05
CA VAL A 90 -6.90 16.10 -11.10
C VAL A 90 -8.40 15.82 -11.02
N GLY A 91 -9.05 15.58 -12.16
CA GLY A 91 -10.45 15.17 -12.21
C GLY A 91 -10.73 13.86 -11.47
N VAL A 92 -9.87 12.85 -11.63
CA VAL A 92 -9.98 11.57 -10.92
C VAL A 92 -9.86 11.76 -9.41
N LEU A 93 -8.89 12.53 -8.93
CA LEU A 93 -8.62 12.67 -7.51
C LEU A 93 -9.58 13.65 -6.82
N TYR A 94 -9.83 14.81 -7.42
CA TYR A 94 -10.52 15.93 -6.80
C TYR A 94 -11.94 16.17 -7.32
N GLY A 95 -12.30 15.54 -8.43
CA GLY A 95 -13.61 15.70 -9.10
C GLY A 95 -13.59 16.69 -10.25
N LYS A 96 -14.69 16.68 -11.01
CA LYS A 96 -14.85 17.46 -12.22
C LYS A 96 -14.71 18.97 -11.97
N ASP A 97 -15.33 19.49 -10.93
CA ASP A 97 -15.33 20.94 -10.66
C ASP A 97 -13.91 21.48 -10.42
N ARG A 98 -13.06 20.70 -9.76
CA ARG A 98 -11.65 21.07 -9.53
C ARG A 98 -10.81 20.99 -10.78
N ARG A 99 -11.08 20.01 -11.66
CA ARG A 99 -10.47 19.94 -13.00
C ARG A 99 -10.84 21.16 -13.82
N ASP A 100 -12.14 21.46 -13.94
CA ASP A 100 -12.65 22.56 -14.74
C ASP A 100 -12.18 23.94 -14.21
N ALA A 101 -12.06 24.09 -12.91
CA ALA A 101 -11.49 25.28 -12.29
C ALA A 101 -9.99 25.44 -12.59
N LEU A 102 -9.23 24.35 -12.60
CA LEU A 102 -7.82 24.36 -12.99
C LEU A 102 -7.67 24.73 -14.47
N GLU A 103 -8.45 24.10 -15.34
CA GLU A 103 -8.44 24.35 -16.79
C GLU A 103 -8.72 25.83 -17.11
N ARG A 104 -9.77 26.40 -16.51
CA ARG A 104 -10.07 27.84 -16.67
C ARG A 104 -8.95 28.74 -16.17
N ARG A 105 -8.32 28.39 -15.05
CA ARG A 105 -7.21 29.18 -14.50
C ARG A 105 -5.99 29.16 -15.42
N LEU A 106 -5.64 28.01 -15.97
CA LEU A 106 -4.53 27.87 -16.93
C LEU A 106 -4.81 28.67 -18.21
N ALA A 107 -6.05 28.59 -18.71
CA ALA A 107 -6.47 29.39 -19.89
C ALA A 107 -6.38 30.90 -19.61
N GLY A 108 -6.89 31.35 -18.47
CA GLY A 108 -6.82 32.77 -18.08
C GLY A 108 -5.39 33.30 -18.00
N CYS A 109 -4.46 32.55 -17.37
CA CYS A 109 -3.04 32.94 -17.34
C CYS A 109 -2.47 33.15 -18.75
N ARG A 110 -2.81 32.26 -19.70
CA ARG A 110 -2.32 32.36 -21.08
C ARG A 110 -2.94 33.52 -21.83
N GLU A 111 -4.24 33.81 -21.64
CA GLU A 111 -4.93 34.95 -22.22
C GLU A 111 -4.34 36.28 -21.72
N GLU A 112 -3.85 36.32 -20.48
CA GLU A 112 -3.17 37.45 -19.87
C GLU A 112 -1.69 37.55 -20.25
N GLY A 113 -1.16 36.55 -20.98
CA GLY A 113 0.27 36.47 -21.38
C GLY A 113 1.20 36.02 -20.26
N ASP A 114 0.66 35.47 -19.17
CA ASP A 114 1.43 34.94 -18.04
C ASP A 114 1.60 33.39 -18.13
N ASP A 115 2.29 32.97 -19.19
CA ASP A 115 2.62 31.55 -19.38
C ASP A 115 3.44 31.00 -18.22
N ALA A 116 4.27 31.83 -17.56
CA ALA A 116 5.09 31.43 -16.44
C ALA A 116 4.24 31.00 -15.22
N ALA A 117 3.13 31.67 -14.95
CA ALA A 117 2.21 31.27 -13.89
C ALA A 117 1.51 29.95 -14.21
N ALA A 118 1.08 29.74 -15.47
CA ALA A 118 0.50 28.49 -15.91
C ALA A 118 1.50 27.32 -15.75
N ASP A 119 2.74 27.50 -16.20
CA ASP A 119 3.80 26.49 -16.11
C ASP A 119 4.19 26.19 -14.65
N ALA A 120 4.25 27.20 -13.78
CA ALA A 120 4.50 27.01 -12.36
C ALA A 120 3.42 26.16 -11.68
N GLU A 121 2.15 26.38 -12.02
CA GLU A 121 1.05 25.56 -11.49
C GLU A 121 1.13 24.11 -11.97
N LEU A 122 1.43 23.90 -13.25
CA LEU A 122 1.63 22.57 -13.82
C LEU A 122 2.84 21.88 -13.19
N ALA A 123 3.96 22.58 -13.03
CA ALA A 123 5.17 22.05 -12.37
C ALA A 123 4.88 21.63 -10.92
N ARG A 124 4.10 22.42 -10.17
CA ARG A 124 3.66 22.11 -8.82
C ARG A 124 2.81 20.82 -8.77
N LEU A 125 1.96 20.58 -9.76
CA LEU A 125 1.18 19.35 -9.85
C LEU A 125 2.06 18.16 -10.27
N ARG A 126 2.96 18.35 -11.26
CA ARG A 126 3.92 17.34 -11.70
C ARG A 126 4.85 16.88 -10.58
N SER A 127 5.29 17.77 -9.70
CA SER A 127 6.16 17.41 -8.57
C SER A 127 5.53 16.42 -7.59
N ARG A 128 4.20 16.31 -7.60
CA ARG A 128 3.45 15.37 -6.77
C ARG A 128 3.21 14.00 -7.43
N MET A 129 3.62 13.86 -8.69
CA MET A 129 3.46 12.64 -9.48
C MET A 129 4.76 11.84 -9.49
N GLY A 130 4.68 10.51 -9.60
CA GLY A 130 5.84 9.61 -9.61
C GLY A 130 6.67 9.66 -8.31
N ASP A 131 6.08 10.03 -7.18
CA ASP A 131 6.74 10.06 -5.88
C ASP A 131 5.94 9.30 -4.83
N LEU A 132 6.59 8.30 -4.21
CA LEU A 132 5.97 7.46 -3.18
C LEU A 132 5.50 8.28 -1.97
N SER A 133 6.26 9.30 -1.57
CA SER A 133 5.93 10.10 -0.39
C SER A 133 4.72 10.99 -0.64
N GLU A 134 4.63 11.60 -1.82
CA GLU A 134 3.49 12.42 -2.22
C GLU A 134 2.22 11.57 -2.44
N PHE A 135 2.35 10.38 -3.05
CA PHE A 135 1.26 9.41 -3.12
C PHE A 135 0.72 9.08 -1.73
N MET A 136 1.57 8.64 -0.83
CA MET A 136 1.17 8.23 0.51
C MET A 136 0.65 9.38 1.36
N LYS A 137 1.21 10.59 1.22
CA LYS A 137 0.73 11.80 1.87
C LYS A 137 -0.70 12.12 1.41
N THR A 138 -0.91 12.22 0.09
CA THR A 138 -2.20 12.50 -0.53
C THR A 138 -3.26 11.47 -0.11
N PHE A 139 -2.93 10.20 -0.24
CA PHE A 139 -3.81 9.09 0.12
C PHE A 139 -4.22 9.11 1.60
N LYS A 140 -3.24 9.12 2.50
CA LYS A 140 -3.48 9.09 3.94
C LYS A 140 -4.23 10.32 4.43
N GLN A 141 -3.90 11.51 3.90
CA GLN A 141 -4.59 12.74 4.26
C GLN A 141 -6.07 12.68 3.85
N ARG A 142 -6.38 12.22 2.64
CA ARG A 142 -7.77 12.11 2.18
C ARG A 142 -8.59 11.12 2.98
N VAL A 143 -8.00 9.98 3.34
CA VAL A 143 -8.66 9.02 4.23
C VAL A 143 -8.94 9.64 5.60
N SER A 144 -7.98 10.34 6.19
CA SER A 144 -8.19 11.03 7.49
C SER A 144 -9.28 12.10 7.40
N MET A 145 -9.25 12.95 6.36
CA MET A 145 -10.27 13.99 6.18
C MET A 145 -11.67 13.39 6.05
N TRP A 146 -11.83 12.35 5.23
CA TRP A 146 -13.11 11.67 5.08
C TRP A 146 -13.56 11.04 6.39
N PHE A 147 -12.67 10.34 7.09
CA PHE A 147 -12.99 9.69 8.35
C PHE A 147 -13.43 10.71 9.40
N ASN A 148 -12.68 11.80 9.56
CA ASN A 148 -13.00 12.85 10.53
C ASN A 148 -14.37 13.48 10.23
N ALA A 149 -14.65 13.77 8.95
CA ALA A 149 -15.91 14.36 8.53
C ALA A 149 -17.14 13.46 8.75
N ASN A 150 -16.97 12.12 8.70
CA ASN A 150 -18.11 11.19 8.76
C ASN A 150 -18.27 10.50 10.12
N TYR A 151 -17.24 10.50 10.97
CA TYR A 151 -17.26 9.75 12.24
C TYR A 151 -16.90 10.60 13.47
N GLY A 152 -16.93 11.93 13.35
CA GLY A 152 -16.66 12.84 14.49
C GLY A 152 -15.28 12.65 15.12
N HIS A 153 -14.29 12.15 14.34
CA HIS A 153 -12.93 11.96 14.80
C HIS A 153 -12.11 13.21 14.52
N GLU A 154 -11.22 13.58 15.41
CA GLU A 154 -10.33 14.73 15.24
C GLU A 154 -8.87 14.29 15.08
N GLY A 155 -8.12 15.07 14.29
CA GLY A 155 -6.70 14.87 14.09
C GLY A 155 -6.35 13.75 13.10
N THR A 156 -5.18 13.15 13.28
CA THR A 156 -4.68 12.11 12.36
C THR A 156 -5.11 10.72 12.77
N LEU A 157 -5.58 9.94 11.80
CA LEU A 157 -5.86 8.51 12.01
C LEU A 157 -4.59 7.67 12.23
N TRP A 158 -3.44 8.19 11.83
CA TRP A 158 -2.24 7.38 11.63
C TRP A 158 -1.31 7.45 12.83
N GLY A 159 -0.83 6.30 13.28
CA GLY A 159 0.14 6.19 14.38
C GLY A 159 1.54 6.71 14.05
N GLY A 160 1.71 7.33 12.87
CA GLY A 160 2.96 7.93 12.44
C GLY A 160 3.18 7.88 10.94
N ARG A 161 4.43 8.09 10.52
CA ARG A 161 4.83 7.97 9.11
C ARG A 161 4.65 6.53 8.65
N PHE A 162 4.27 6.35 7.37
CA PHE A 162 4.28 5.01 6.77
C PHE A 162 5.71 4.47 6.70
N LYS A 163 5.84 3.16 6.74
CA LYS A 163 7.10 2.46 6.51
C LYS A 163 7.14 1.97 5.08
N SER A 164 8.29 2.07 4.45
CA SER A 164 8.53 1.55 3.10
C SER A 164 9.83 0.80 3.03
N VAL A 165 9.85 -0.28 2.26
CA VAL A 165 11.02 -1.08 1.93
C VAL A 165 11.10 -1.16 0.42
N LEU A 166 12.26 -0.83 -0.14
CA LEU A 166 12.55 -1.06 -1.55
C LEU A 166 12.62 -2.58 -1.79
N VAL A 167 11.97 -3.05 -2.83
CA VAL A 167 11.86 -4.48 -3.15
C VAL A 167 12.50 -4.70 -4.51
N GLU A 168 13.46 -5.60 -4.56
CA GLU A 168 14.01 -6.08 -5.80
C GLU A 168 12.93 -6.87 -6.57
N ASP A 169 13.05 -6.96 -7.87
CA ASP A 169 12.11 -7.67 -8.74
C ASP A 169 12.14 -9.21 -8.57
N GLY A 170 11.38 -9.91 -9.40
CA GLY A 170 11.43 -11.35 -9.52
C GLY A 170 10.93 -12.11 -8.30
N ARG A 171 11.79 -12.94 -7.70
CA ARG A 171 11.42 -13.83 -6.59
C ARG A 171 11.00 -13.06 -5.33
N TYR A 172 11.69 -11.97 -5.03
CA TYR A 172 11.41 -11.15 -3.85
C TYR A 172 10.05 -10.48 -3.94
N LEU A 173 9.71 -9.96 -5.11
CA LEU A 173 8.41 -9.37 -5.37
C LEU A 173 7.29 -10.40 -5.23
N ARG A 174 7.46 -11.61 -5.81
CA ARG A 174 6.47 -12.70 -5.66
C ARG A 174 6.25 -13.09 -4.21
N ASN A 175 7.33 -13.24 -3.45
CA ASN A 175 7.25 -13.57 -2.02
C ASN A 175 6.54 -12.48 -1.21
N LEU A 176 6.80 -11.21 -1.52
CA LEU A 176 6.11 -10.09 -0.88
C LEU A 176 4.62 -10.12 -1.19
N VAL A 177 4.25 -10.32 -2.45
CA VAL A 177 2.84 -10.38 -2.86
C VAL A 177 2.12 -11.51 -2.11
N ALA A 178 2.71 -12.72 -2.08
CA ALA A 178 2.15 -13.82 -1.30
C ALA A 178 2.09 -13.53 0.22
N TYR A 179 3.09 -12.86 0.76
CA TYR A 179 3.06 -12.38 2.15
C TYR A 179 1.88 -11.43 2.41
N ILE A 180 1.63 -10.49 1.53
CA ILE A 180 0.52 -9.54 1.64
C ILE A 180 -0.83 -10.29 1.59
N HIS A 181 -0.99 -11.21 0.64
CA HIS A 181 -2.20 -12.02 0.50
C HIS A 181 -2.46 -12.94 1.70
N GLY A 182 -1.41 -13.40 2.35
CA GLY A 182 -1.51 -14.26 3.53
C GLY A 182 -1.90 -13.54 4.83
N ASN A 183 -1.99 -12.19 4.84
CA ASN A 183 -2.31 -11.46 6.07
C ASN A 183 -3.67 -11.85 6.67
N PRO A 184 -4.79 -11.89 5.93
CA PRO A 184 -6.07 -12.27 6.48
C PRO A 184 -6.15 -13.74 6.89
N ILE A 185 -5.41 -14.62 6.22
CA ILE A 185 -5.32 -16.04 6.60
C ILE A 185 -4.56 -16.19 7.92
N ARG A 186 -3.42 -15.50 8.09
CA ARG A 186 -2.66 -15.48 9.35
C ARG A 186 -3.46 -14.88 10.50
N ALA A 187 -4.31 -13.92 10.21
CA ALA A 187 -5.25 -13.32 11.16
C ALA A 187 -6.47 -14.21 11.44
N LYS A 188 -6.57 -15.39 10.80
CA LYS A 188 -7.69 -16.35 10.92
C LYS A 188 -9.05 -15.76 10.53
N LEU A 189 -9.06 -14.75 9.67
CA LEU A 189 -10.31 -14.13 9.16
C LEU A 189 -10.92 -14.95 8.03
N VAL A 190 -10.09 -15.62 7.23
CA VAL A 190 -10.49 -16.44 6.08
C VAL A 190 -9.55 -17.63 5.94
N THR A 191 -9.95 -18.64 5.16
CA THR A 191 -9.13 -19.81 4.86
C THR A 191 -8.37 -19.67 3.53
N ARG A 192 -8.86 -18.84 2.61
CA ARG A 192 -8.26 -18.56 1.30
C ARG A 192 -8.16 -17.05 1.09
N ALA A 193 -7.09 -16.59 0.44
CA ALA A 193 -6.85 -15.17 0.21
C ALA A 193 -7.98 -14.48 -0.57
N ALA A 194 -8.57 -15.19 -1.55
CA ALA A 194 -9.67 -14.68 -2.37
C ALA A 194 -11.01 -14.50 -1.61
N GLU A 195 -11.15 -15.08 -0.42
CA GLU A 195 -12.32 -14.91 0.42
C GLU A 195 -12.30 -13.57 1.19
N TYR A 196 -11.11 -12.97 1.33
CA TYR A 196 -11.02 -11.68 2.01
C TYR A 196 -11.27 -10.53 1.05
N GLU A 197 -12.43 -9.95 1.15
CA GLU A 197 -12.93 -8.92 0.23
C GLU A 197 -11.98 -7.72 0.08
N TRP A 198 -11.35 -7.30 1.15
CA TRP A 198 -10.52 -6.08 1.24
C TRP A 198 -9.06 -6.32 0.91
N SER A 199 -8.83 -7.18 -0.06
CA SER A 199 -7.52 -7.52 -0.62
C SER A 199 -7.56 -7.60 -2.15
N ALA A 200 -6.39 -7.52 -2.80
CA ALA A 200 -6.33 -7.65 -4.25
C ALA A 200 -6.87 -9.01 -4.75
N PRO A 201 -6.56 -10.18 -4.12
CA PRO A 201 -7.18 -11.44 -4.51
C PRO A 201 -8.70 -11.46 -4.35
N GLY A 202 -9.22 -10.90 -3.25
CA GLY A 202 -10.66 -10.81 -3.04
C GLY A 202 -11.34 -9.88 -4.04
N ALA A 203 -10.71 -8.75 -4.39
CA ALA A 203 -11.22 -7.84 -5.41
C ALA A 203 -11.23 -8.50 -6.81
N ALA A 204 -10.16 -9.22 -7.18
CA ALA A 204 -10.09 -9.97 -8.44
C ALA A 204 -11.15 -11.07 -8.52
N ALA A 205 -11.39 -11.81 -7.44
CA ALA A 205 -12.42 -12.84 -7.38
C ALA A 205 -13.84 -12.27 -7.62
N ARG A 206 -14.05 -10.98 -7.37
CA ARG A 206 -15.30 -10.25 -7.67
C ARG A 206 -15.28 -9.50 -9.01
N GLY A 207 -14.24 -9.69 -9.83
CA GLY A 207 -14.14 -9.12 -11.16
C GLY A 207 -13.54 -7.70 -11.22
N ASP A 208 -12.90 -7.21 -10.16
CA ASP A 208 -12.21 -5.92 -10.19
C ASP A 208 -10.92 -6.03 -11.01
N THR A 209 -10.95 -5.51 -12.24
CA THR A 209 -9.82 -5.57 -13.18
C THR A 209 -8.64 -4.67 -12.79
N ARG A 210 -8.85 -3.70 -11.90
CA ARG A 210 -7.78 -2.76 -11.44
C ARG A 210 -6.62 -3.48 -10.78
N VAL A 211 -6.86 -4.66 -10.21
CA VAL A 211 -5.86 -5.46 -9.50
C VAL A 211 -5.15 -6.51 -10.37
N LEU A 212 -5.61 -6.74 -11.60
CA LEU A 212 -5.09 -7.83 -12.45
C LEU A 212 -3.62 -7.66 -12.82
N LYS A 213 -3.15 -6.43 -13.02
CA LYS A 213 -1.74 -6.12 -13.29
C LYS A 213 -0.83 -6.67 -12.19
N GLY A 214 -1.19 -6.46 -10.92
CA GLY A 214 -0.45 -6.97 -9.78
C GLY A 214 -0.46 -8.50 -9.71
N LEU A 215 -1.60 -9.11 -9.98
CA LEU A 215 -1.75 -10.55 -9.93
C LEU A 215 -1.02 -11.26 -11.07
N SER A 216 -0.90 -10.62 -12.24
CA SER A 216 -0.15 -11.19 -13.40
C SER A 216 1.34 -11.37 -13.11
N LEU A 217 1.93 -10.56 -12.20
CA LEU A 217 3.31 -10.71 -11.78
C LEU A 217 3.61 -12.04 -11.09
N LEU A 218 2.59 -12.75 -10.63
CA LEU A 218 2.75 -14.09 -10.04
C LEU A 218 2.79 -15.21 -11.09
N GLY A 219 2.78 -14.87 -12.38
CA GLY A 219 2.87 -15.82 -13.47
C GLY A 219 1.57 -16.57 -13.73
N THR A 220 0.44 -15.99 -13.32
CA THR A 220 -0.89 -16.51 -13.60
C THR A 220 -1.63 -15.54 -14.51
N ILE A 221 -1.51 -15.71 -15.80
CA ILE A 221 -2.46 -15.17 -16.77
C ILE A 221 -3.63 -16.16 -16.81
N GLY A 222 -4.43 -16.19 -15.77
CA GLY A 222 -5.66 -16.94 -15.68
C GLY A 222 -6.71 -16.07 -15.01
N ASP A 223 -7.97 -16.42 -15.09
CA ASP A 223 -8.98 -15.75 -14.31
C ASP A 223 -8.56 -15.83 -12.82
N GLY A 224 -8.82 -14.79 -12.03
CA GLY A 224 -8.33 -14.66 -10.64
C GLY A 224 -8.65 -15.87 -9.72
N ARG A 225 -9.39 -16.87 -10.21
CA ARG A 225 -9.73 -18.13 -9.53
C ARG A 225 -8.54 -19.09 -9.45
N ASP A 226 -7.77 -19.22 -10.52
CA ASP A 226 -6.55 -20.06 -10.54
C ASP A 226 -5.47 -19.52 -9.60
N PHE A 227 -5.37 -18.20 -9.47
CA PHE A 227 -4.47 -17.54 -8.54
C PHE A 227 -4.80 -17.89 -7.09
N ALA A 228 -6.06 -17.80 -6.70
CA ALA A 228 -6.51 -18.13 -5.35
C ALA A 228 -6.18 -19.57 -4.93
N THR A 229 -6.21 -20.51 -5.89
CA THR A 229 -5.92 -21.93 -5.66
C THR A 229 -4.40 -22.19 -5.53
N ARG A 230 -3.57 -21.53 -6.34
CA ARG A 230 -2.10 -21.64 -6.29
C ARG A 230 -1.51 -20.92 -5.08
N ASP A 231 -2.05 -19.75 -4.73
CA ASP A 231 -1.65 -18.97 -3.56
C ASP A 231 -1.86 -19.75 -2.25
N ARG A 232 -2.87 -20.62 -2.19
CA ARG A 232 -3.11 -21.48 -1.01
C ARG A 232 -1.91 -22.37 -0.67
N ARG A 233 -1.28 -23.02 -1.65
CA ARG A 233 -0.11 -23.90 -1.42
C ARG A 233 1.10 -23.08 -0.99
N PHE A 234 1.30 -21.93 -1.61
CA PHE A 234 2.42 -21.05 -1.31
C PHE A 234 2.27 -20.40 0.06
N VAL A 235 1.11 -19.85 0.36
CA VAL A 235 0.81 -19.23 1.66
C VAL A 235 0.78 -20.26 2.78
N THR A 236 0.27 -21.48 2.55
CA THR A 236 0.31 -22.56 3.54
C THR A 236 1.76 -22.93 3.87
N GLY A 237 2.65 -23.03 2.89
CA GLY A 237 4.08 -23.25 3.10
C GLY A 237 4.72 -22.14 3.95
N MET A 238 4.33 -20.88 3.75
CA MET A 238 4.79 -19.74 4.55
C MET A 238 4.23 -19.75 5.98
N ILE A 239 3.01 -20.23 6.20
CA ILE A 239 2.38 -20.27 7.53
C ILE A 239 2.94 -21.40 8.37
N ILE A 240 3.15 -22.57 7.82
CA ILE A 240 3.75 -23.72 8.54
C ILE A 240 5.18 -23.36 8.96
N GLY A 241 5.89 -22.57 8.17
CA GLY A 241 7.22 -22.03 8.51
C GLY A 241 7.21 -20.91 9.58
N SER A 242 6.07 -20.41 10.04
CA SER A 242 6.04 -19.25 10.95
C SER A 242 6.40 -19.57 12.41
N LYS A 243 6.37 -20.84 12.85
CA LYS A 243 7.05 -21.27 14.10
C LYS A 243 8.54 -21.57 13.89
N GLY A 244 8.99 -21.64 12.67
CA GLY A 244 10.35 -21.79 12.24
C GLY A 244 10.49 -21.24 10.83
N PHE A 245 10.29 -19.96 10.67
CA PHE A 245 10.29 -19.26 9.38
C PHE A 245 11.59 -19.45 8.55
N VAL A 246 12.53 -20.19 9.07
CA VAL A 246 13.81 -20.56 8.46
C VAL A 246 13.93 -22.04 8.14
N ILE A 247 13.07 -22.93 8.66
CA ILE A 247 13.35 -24.38 8.72
C ILE A 247 12.51 -25.22 7.73
N GLY A 248 11.51 -24.67 7.07
CA GLY A 248 10.58 -25.45 6.23
C GLY A 248 10.94 -25.63 4.76
N MET A 249 12.08 -25.13 4.28
CA MET A 249 12.55 -25.34 2.91
C MET A 249 13.81 -26.21 2.94
N SER A 250 13.60 -27.53 2.95
CA SER A 250 14.69 -28.48 2.79
C SER A 250 15.34 -28.32 1.41
N GLY A 251 16.65 -28.10 1.40
CA GLY A 251 17.53 -28.35 0.27
C GLY A 251 17.36 -27.43 -0.94
N ARG A 252 18.34 -26.65 -1.19
CA ARG A 252 18.65 -25.83 -2.38
C ARG A 252 18.09 -24.41 -2.46
N HIS A 253 17.18 -23.96 -1.62
CA HIS A 253 16.62 -22.60 -1.67
C HIS A 253 16.79 -21.76 -0.40
N ALA A 254 17.47 -22.30 0.62
CA ALA A 254 17.66 -21.62 1.90
C ALA A 254 18.63 -20.40 1.82
N SER A 255 19.58 -20.41 0.88
CA SER A 255 20.55 -19.34 0.73
C SER A 255 19.94 -18.01 0.23
N CYS A 256 18.88 -18.06 -0.56
CA CYS A 256 18.23 -16.85 -1.09
C CYS A 256 17.33 -16.13 -0.09
N PHE A 257 16.89 -16.82 0.96
CA PHE A 257 16.12 -16.20 2.06
C PHE A 257 17.01 -15.50 3.09
N GLY A 258 18.28 -15.86 3.16
CA GLY A 258 19.25 -15.25 4.07
C GLY A 258 19.38 -13.74 3.87
N ASP A 259 19.47 -13.29 2.63
CA ASP A 259 19.71 -11.88 2.30
C ASP A 259 18.45 -11.01 2.44
N ILE A 260 17.27 -11.51 2.11
CA ILE A 260 16.01 -10.79 2.43
C ILE A 260 15.83 -10.65 3.94
N VAL A 261 16.11 -11.70 4.67
CA VAL A 261 16.01 -11.70 6.14
C VAL A 261 16.99 -10.69 6.73
N VAL A 262 18.16 -10.50 6.18
CA VAL A 262 19.15 -9.52 6.68
C VAL A 262 18.73 -8.08 6.41
N ARG A 263 18.18 -7.75 5.25
CA ARG A 263 17.71 -6.37 4.94
C ARG A 263 16.32 -6.01 5.47
N VAL A 264 15.45 -7.00 5.64
CA VAL A 264 14.06 -6.81 6.08
C VAL A 264 13.84 -7.31 7.51
N LYS A 265 14.78 -8.05 8.10
CA LYS A 265 14.71 -8.70 9.43
C LYS A 265 14.30 -7.75 10.58
N PRO A 266 14.82 -6.51 10.71
CA PRO A 266 14.37 -5.62 11.78
C PRO A 266 12.92 -5.19 11.64
N TYR A 267 12.42 -5.17 10.41
CA TYR A 267 11.09 -4.70 10.09
C TYR A 267 10.02 -5.80 10.23
N ILE A 268 10.27 -6.98 9.68
CA ILE A 268 9.36 -8.14 9.79
C ILE A 268 9.35 -8.70 11.21
N MET A 269 10.50 -8.78 11.89
CA MET A 269 10.60 -9.26 13.27
C MET A 269 9.86 -8.34 14.26
N GLY A 270 9.86 -7.02 14.05
CA GLY A 270 9.05 -6.09 14.85
C GLY A 270 7.56 -6.33 14.71
N ILE A 271 7.11 -6.73 13.50
CA ILE A 271 5.71 -7.09 13.24
C ILE A 271 5.38 -8.46 13.86
N VAL A 272 6.23 -9.47 13.69
CA VAL A 272 6.01 -10.84 14.20
C VAL A 272 6.00 -10.88 15.72
N LYS A 273 6.91 -10.18 16.41
CA LYS A 273 6.92 -10.10 17.88
C LYS A 273 5.63 -9.50 18.45
N THR A 274 5.03 -8.52 17.75
CA THR A 274 3.79 -7.87 18.20
C THR A 274 2.59 -8.83 18.11
N TYR A 275 2.59 -9.81 17.20
CA TYR A 275 1.51 -10.79 17.08
C TYR A 275 1.67 -11.99 18.02
N ALA A 276 2.89 -12.42 18.30
CA ALA A 276 3.15 -13.53 19.21
C ALA A 276 2.74 -13.21 20.66
N THR A 277 2.90 -11.96 21.10
CA THR A 277 2.53 -11.53 22.45
C THR A 277 1.04 -11.33 22.66
N HIS A 278 0.25 -11.15 21.57
CA HIS A 278 -1.21 -11.00 21.69
C HIS A 278 -1.95 -12.34 21.62
N GLY A 279 -1.40 -13.36 20.96
CA GLY A 279 -1.99 -14.71 20.93
C GLY A 279 -1.91 -15.44 22.26
N GLN A 280 -0.98 -15.07 23.14
CA GLN A 280 -0.86 -15.68 24.47
C GLN A 280 -1.75 -15.04 25.54
N ARG A 281 -2.20 -13.79 25.34
CA ARG A 281 -3.07 -13.12 26.35
C ARG A 281 -4.55 -13.45 26.22
N SER A 282 -5.01 -13.95 25.07
CA SER A 282 -6.41 -14.34 24.90
C SER A 282 -6.74 -15.78 25.34
N MET A 283 -5.72 -16.60 25.65
CA MET A 283 -5.93 -17.97 26.10
C MET A 283 -5.86 -18.15 27.63
N SER A 284 -5.60 -17.09 28.38
CA SER A 284 -5.52 -17.16 29.85
C SER A 284 -6.67 -16.46 30.59
N ALA A 285 -7.70 -15.98 29.89
CA ALA A 285 -8.85 -15.29 30.49
C ALA A 285 -10.10 -16.16 30.65
N ASP A 286 -10.12 -17.40 30.08
CA ASP A 286 -11.29 -18.31 30.14
C ASP A 286 -11.05 -19.55 31.01
N ALA A 287 -10.09 -19.49 31.95
CA ALA A 287 -9.88 -20.54 32.93
C ALA A 287 -9.68 -19.93 34.34
N ALA A 288 -10.77 -19.40 34.89
CA ALA A 288 -10.97 -19.18 36.33
C ALA A 288 -12.45 -18.98 36.63
#